data_db6f8a5c0e8a8026eaf8ea315bfbec7d
#
_entry.id   db6f8a5c0e8a8026eaf8ea315bfbec7d
#
_cell.length_a   1.000
_cell.length_b   1.000
_cell.length_c   1.000
_cell.angle_alpha   90.00
_cell.angle_beta   90.00
_cell.angle_gamma   90.00
#
_symmetry.space_group_name_H-M   'P 1'
#
loop_
_entity.id
_entity.type
_entity.pdbx_description
1 polymer ?
#
loop_
_entity_poly.entity_id
_entity_poly.type
_entity_poly.pdbx_seq_one_letter_code
_entity_poly.pdbx_strand_id
1 'polypeptide(L)'
;MIYVNGRFLLQSLTGVNRFAYELCRAWVQMGIPFILCCPSGSIKGCYDVSHFNIVVYGWGKSHVWEQLLLPLWFSRIKGEKVLVCFTGLGPLLIRKKIMTIHDLAFMANPDWYFRSYRLWYRLMTPLCAATSMK
;
A
#
# COMPACT_ATOMS: atom_id res chain seq x y z
N MET A 1 -0.47 10.17 -13.55
CA MET A 1 0.61 9.24 -13.14
C MET A 1 0.10 8.33 -12.05
N ILE A 2 0.38 7.04 -12.14
CA ILE A 2 0.01 6.02 -11.14
C ILE A 2 1.16 5.88 -10.15
N TYR A 3 0.85 5.94 -8.86
CA TYR A 3 1.76 5.65 -7.76
C TYR A 3 1.25 4.43 -7.00
N VAL A 4 2.14 3.53 -6.62
CA VAL A 4 1.79 2.32 -5.89
C VAL A 4 2.43 2.38 -4.51
N ASN A 5 1.66 2.08 -3.47
CA ASN A 5 2.19 1.90 -2.12
C ASN A 5 3.08 0.65 -2.09
N GLY A 6 4.39 0.86 -2.15
CA GLY A 6 5.42 -0.19 -2.24
C GLY A 6 5.90 -0.72 -0.90
N ARG A 7 5.25 -0.36 0.21
CA ARG A 7 5.64 -0.81 1.56
C ARG A 7 5.78 -2.35 1.67
N PHE A 8 5.03 -3.10 0.88
CA PHE A 8 5.09 -4.56 0.87
C PHE A 8 6.48 -5.12 0.50
N LEU A 9 7.28 -4.39 -0.27
CA LEU A 9 8.63 -4.81 -0.65
C LEU A 9 9.60 -4.94 0.55
N LEU A 10 9.28 -4.27 1.66
CA LEU A 10 10.06 -4.35 2.90
C LEU A 10 9.57 -5.46 3.84
N GLN A 11 8.54 -6.19 3.45
CA GLN A 11 7.89 -7.23 4.24
C GLN A 11 8.20 -8.61 3.68
N SER A 12 8.06 -9.64 4.50
CA SER A 12 8.17 -11.02 4.05
C SER A 12 7.08 -11.36 3.03
N LEU A 13 7.37 -12.27 2.12
CA LEU A 13 6.44 -12.68 1.08
C LEU A 13 5.27 -13.46 1.70
N THR A 14 4.11 -12.80 1.72
CA THR A 14 2.81 -13.41 2.06
C THR A 14 1.95 -13.50 0.80
N GLY A 15 0.78 -14.15 0.86
CA GLY A 15 -0.14 -14.21 -0.27
C GLY A 15 -0.54 -12.81 -0.76
N VAL A 16 -0.85 -11.90 0.17
CA VAL A 16 -1.22 -10.50 -0.13
C VAL A 16 -0.05 -9.72 -0.76
N ASN A 17 1.14 -9.87 -0.22
CA ASN A 17 2.33 -9.20 -0.74
C ASN A 17 2.72 -9.76 -2.12
N ARG A 18 2.56 -11.07 -2.34
CA ARG A 18 2.77 -11.72 -3.63
C ARG A 18 1.78 -11.20 -4.68
N PHE A 19 0.52 -11.08 -4.33
CA PHE A 19 -0.49 -10.49 -5.20
C PHE A 19 -0.08 -9.08 -5.67
N ALA A 20 0.33 -8.21 -4.73
CA ALA A 20 0.78 -6.87 -5.07
C ALA A 20 2.02 -6.87 -5.98
N TYR A 21 2.97 -7.74 -5.71
CA TYR A 21 4.20 -7.87 -6.49
C TYR A 21 3.92 -8.36 -7.91
N GLU A 22 3.11 -9.42 -8.08
CA GLU A 22 2.78 -9.97 -9.39
C GLU A 22 1.95 -9.00 -10.24
N LEU A 23 1.06 -8.21 -9.64
CA LEU A 23 0.37 -7.13 -10.35
C LEU A 23 1.34 -6.06 -10.87
N CYS A 24 2.30 -5.65 -10.05
CA CYS A 24 3.33 -4.69 -10.48
C CYS A 24 4.17 -5.27 -11.63
N ARG A 25 4.53 -6.55 -11.57
CA ARG A 25 5.23 -7.25 -12.67
C ARG A 25 4.41 -7.28 -13.95
N ALA A 26 3.14 -7.64 -13.85
CA ALA A 26 2.22 -7.63 -14.98
C ALA A 26 2.09 -6.24 -15.61
N TRP A 27 2.02 -5.18 -14.80
CA TRP A 27 1.99 -3.80 -15.30
C TRP A 27 3.26 -3.42 -16.06
N VAL A 28 4.43 -3.86 -15.60
CA VAL A 28 5.69 -3.67 -16.36
C VAL A 28 5.60 -4.36 -17.70
N GLN A 29 5.15 -5.63 -17.74
CA GLN A 29 5.02 -6.39 -18.99
C GLN A 29 4.01 -5.76 -19.97
N MET A 30 2.96 -5.14 -19.44
CA MET A 30 1.94 -4.43 -20.23
C MET A 30 2.36 -3.00 -20.63
N GLY A 31 3.53 -2.53 -20.21
CA GLY A 31 4.00 -1.17 -20.48
C GLY A 31 3.21 -0.08 -19.76
N ILE A 32 2.51 -0.41 -18.67
CA ILE A 32 1.75 0.56 -17.85
C ILE A 32 2.74 1.33 -16.97
N PRO A 33 2.85 2.67 -17.11
CA PRO A 33 3.79 3.44 -16.33
C PRO A 33 3.29 3.67 -14.90
N PHE A 34 4.09 3.30 -13.91
CA PHE A 34 3.82 3.57 -12.49
C PHE A 34 5.11 3.77 -11.70
N ILE A 35 4.98 4.31 -10.50
CA ILE A 35 6.08 4.54 -9.56
C ILE A 35 5.73 3.87 -8.23
N LEU A 36 6.62 3.02 -7.73
CA LEU A 36 6.52 2.44 -6.39
C LEU A 36 7.06 3.43 -5.35
N CYS A 37 6.25 3.74 -4.35
CA CYS A 37 6.65 4.60 -3.22
C CYS A 37 6.95 3.73 -2.01
N CYS A 38 8.18 3.77 -1.52
CA CYS A 38 8.62 2.97 -0.39
C CYS A 38 9.17 3.86 0.74
N PRO A 39 9.00 3.46 2.02
CA PRO A 39 9.82 4.04 3.09
C PRO A 39 11.28 3.60 2.93
N SER A 40 12.20 4.31 3.57
CA SER A 40 13.58 3.85 3.66
C SER A 40 13.67 2.51 4.40
N GLY A 41 14.46 1.60 3.88
CA GLY A 41 14.63 0.25 4.43
C GLY A 41 15.14 -0.74 3.39
N SER A 42 15.49 -1.92 3.84
CA SER A 42 15.99 -2.97 2.95
C SER A 42 14.82 -3.70 2.27
N ILE A 43 14.79 -3.66 0.96
CA ILE A 43 13.90 -4.51 0.16
C ILE A 43 14.28 -5.97 0.42
N LYS A 44 13.27 -6.81 0.61
CA LYS A 44 13.50 -8.25 0.88
C LYS A 44 14.02 -8.94 -0.38
N GLY A 45 15.03 -9.80 -0.22
CA GLY A 45 15.65 -10.51 -1.35
C GLY A 45 14.74 -11.48 -2.13
N CYS A 46 13.51 -11.68 -1.66
CA CYS A 46 12.49 -12.44 -2.38
C CYS A 46 11.80 -11.65 -3.52
N TYR A 47 12.10 -10.34 -3.66
CA TYR A 47 11.54 -9.48 -4.71
C TYR A 47 12.63 -9.07 -5.69
N ASP A 48 12.47 -9.41 -6.95
CA ASP A 48 13.26 -8.82 -8.04
C ASP A 48 12.64 -7.48 -8.44
N VAL A 49 13.32 -6.40 -8.13
CA VAL A 49 12.86 -5.03 -8.35
C VAL A 49 13.60 -4.31 -9.48
N SER A 50 14.42 -5.03 -10.25
CA SER A 50 15.29 -4.49 -11.30
C SER A 50 14.53 -3.68 -12.38
N HIS A 51 13.28 -4.02 -12.60
CA HIS A 51 12.41 -3.39 -13.60
C HIS A 51 11.42 -2.38 -13.03
N PHE A 52 11.49 -2.09 -11.72
CA PHE A 52 10.57 -1.16 -11.06
C PHE A 52 11.18 0.23 -10.91
N ASN A 53 10.37 1.24 -11.19
CA ASN A 53 10.70 2.61 -10.84
C ASN A 53 10.30 2.86 -9.39
N ILE A 54 11.28 2.96 -8.50
CA ILE A 54 11.08 3.07 -7.05
C ILE A 54 11.54 4.44 -6.56
N VAL A 55 10.67 5.11 -5.83
CA VAL A 55 10.98 6.32 -5.08
C VAL A 55 10.94 6.01 -3.59
N VAL A 56 12.02 6.33 -2.91
CA VAL A 56 12.13 6.19 -1.46
C VAL A 56 11.90 7.53 -0.79
N TYR A 57 10.96 7.59 0.14
CA TYR A 57 10.66 8.80 0.89
C TYR A 57 10.39 8.51 2.37
N GLY A 58 11.08 9.27 3.21
CA GLY A 58 10.90 9.21 4.66
C GLY A 58 11.38 7.90 5.26
N TRP A 59 11.15 7.78 6.54
CA TRP A 59 11.57 6.66 7.38
C TRP A 59 10.39 6.11 8.17
N GLY A 60 10.58 4.98 8.79
CA GLY A 60 9.56 4.35 9.64
C GLY A 60 8.98 3.09 9.03
N LYS A 61 8.59 2.21 9.93
CA LYS A 61 7.97 0.93 9.59
C LYS A 61 6.47 1.04 9.83
N SER A 62 5.68 0.34 9.00
CA SER A 62 4.26 0.15 9.27
C SER A 62 3.33 1.34 8.94
N HIS A 63 2.23 1.43 9.68
CA HIS A 63 1.12 2.35 9.42
C HIS A 63 1.47 3.82 9.63
N VAL A 64 2.46 4.15 10.46
CA VAL A 64 2.88 5.55 10.70
C VAL A 64 3.38 6.19 9.40
N TRP A 65 4.26 5.52 8.67
CA TRP A 65 4.72 6.01 7.37
C TRP A 65 3.55 6.16 6.39
N GLU A 66 2.71 5.15 6.33
CA GLU A 66 1.58 5.10 5.40
C GLU A 66 0.53 6.20 5.67
N GLN A 67 0.25 6.49 6.95
CA GLN A 67 -0.78 7.46 7.32
C GLN A 67 -0.28 8.91 7.41
N LEU A 68 1.01 9.14 7.60
CA LEU A 68 1.57 10.48 7.79
C LEU A 68 2.54 10.88 6.67
N LEU A 69 3.61 10.11 6.46
CA LEU A 69 4.68 10.51 5.56
C LEU A 69 4.31 10.33 4.08
N LEU A 70 3.62 9.25 3.73
CA LEU A 70 3.16 9.03 2.37
C LEU A 70 2.17 10.11 1.91
N PRO A 71 1.15 10.53 2.69
CA PRO A 71 0.29 11.65 2.34
C PRO A 71 1.04 12.98 2.20
N LEU A 72 1.97 13.25 3.10
CA LEU A 72 2.79 14.46 3.05
C LEU A 72 3.64 14.53 1.78
N TRP A 73 4.27 13.43 1.41
CA TRP A 73 5.02 13.34 0.16
C TRP A 73 4.10 13.44 -1.06
N PHE A 74 3.00 12.70 -1.05
CA PHE A 74 2.04 12.67 -2.15
C PHE A 74 1.43 14.06 -2.42
N SER A 75 1.17 14.86 -1.38
CA SER A 75 0.64 16.21 -1.53
C SER A 75 1.57 17.15 -2.29
N ARG A 76 2.89 16.94 -2.20
CA ARG A 76 3.91 17.75 -2.88
C ARG A 76 4.07 17.46 -4.36
N ILE A 77 3.60 16.31 -4.82
CA ILE A 77 3.64 15.95 -6.23
C ILE A 77 2.62 16.79 -6.99
N LYS A 78 3.04 17.44 -8.05
CA LYS A 78 2.17 18.24 -8.92
C LYS A 78 1.56 17.36 -10.03
N GLY A 79 0.43 17.82 -10.57
CA GLY A 79 -0.27 17.18 -11.69
C GLY A 79 -1.24 16.07 -11.27
N GLU A 80 -1.87 15.45 -12.27
CA GLU A 80 -2.84 14.38 -12.07
C GLU A 80 -2.15 13.09 -11.58
N LYS A 81 -2.62 12.59 -10.46
CA LYS A 81 -2.03 11.43 -9.77
C LYS A 81 -3.08 10.60 -9.04
N VAL A 82 -2.85 9.31 -8.99
CA VAL A 82 -3.66 8.35 -8.23
C VAL A 82 -2.72 7.45 -7.45
N LEU A 83 -3.07 7.13 -6.20
CA LEU A 83 -2.36 6.16 -5.37
C LEU A 83 -3.09 4.82 -5.42
N VAL A 84 -2.36 3.74 -5.62
CA VAL A 84 -2.88 2.38 -5.58
C VAL A 84 -2.28 1.62 -4.40
N CYS A 85 -3.13 1.03 -3.57
CA CYS A 85 -2.76 0.27 -2.38
C CYS A 85 -3.25 -1.17 -2.55
N PHE A 86 -2.37 -2.06 -2.96
CA PHE A 86 -2.70 -3.47 -3.22
C PHE A 86 -2.74 -4.34 -1.96
N THR A 87 -2.20 -3.89 -0.84
CA THR A 87 -2.02 -4.71 0.37
C THR A 87 -2.96 -4.36 1.52
N GLY A 88 -4.17 -3.93 1.21
CA GLY A 88 -5.20 -3.63 2.18
C GLY A 88 -5.36 -2.13 2.41
N LEU A 89 -5.03 -1.65 3.61
CA LEU A 89 -5.23 -0.25 3.98
C LEU A 89 -4.44 0.72 3.10
N GLY A 90 -5.05 1.87 2.86
CA GLY A 90 -4.39 3.03 2.28
C GLY A 90 -4.45 4.24 3.24
N PRO A 91 -3.71 5.30 2.96
CA PRO A 91 -3.71 6.51 3.78
C PRO A 91 -5.07 7.22 3.73
N LEU A 92 -5.60 7.62 4.90
CA LEU A 92 -6.89 8.32 5.01
C LEU A 92 -6.91 9.65 4.28
N LEU A 93 -5.82 10.41 4.34
CA LEU A 93 -5.74 11.77 3.82
C LEU A 93 -5.61 11.86 2.29
N ILE A 94 -5.37 10.74 1.60
CA ILE A 94 -5.34 10.70 0.14
C ILE A 94 -6.70 10.22 -0.38
N ARG A 95 -7.46 11.13 -0.98
CA ARG A 95 -8.78 10.81 -1.56
C ARG A 95 -8.67 10.16 -2.94
N LYS A 96 -7.74 10.62 -3.79
CA LYS A 96 -7.47 10.01 -5.10
C LYS A 96 -6.65 8.73 -4.91
N LYS A 97 -7.26 7.71 -4.29
CA LYS A 97 -6.65 6.40 -4.09
C LYS A 97 -7.61 5.27 -4.46
N ILE A 98 -7.03 4.17 -4.87
CA ILE A 98 -7.68 2.85 -5.06
C ILE A 98 -7.07 1.91 -4.03
N MET A 99 -7.89 1.16 -3.31
CA MET A 99 -7.40 0.17 -2.36
C MET A 99 -8.02 -1.20 -2.62
N THR A 100 -7.26 -2.25 -2.35
CA THR A 100 -7.73 -3.63 -2.44
C THR A 100 -8.03 -4.16 -1.05
N ILE A 101 -9.26 -4.58 -0.80
CA ILE A 101 -9.64 -5.30 0.42
C ILE A 101 -9.64 -6.79 0.06
N HIS A 102 -8.69 -7.55 0.60
CA HIS A 102 -8.53 -8.98 0.28
C HIS A 102 -9.57 -9.83 0.99
N ASP A 103 -9.82 -9.53 2.25
CA ASP A 103 -10.81 -10.20 3.08
C ASP A 103 -11.29 -9.31 4.25
N LEU A 104 -12.28 -9.78 4.96
CA LEU A 104 -12.81 -9.19 6.18
C LEU A 104 -12.77 -10.21 7.34
N ALA A 105 -11.78 -11.11 7.32
CA ALA A 105 -11.66 -12.19 8.30
C ALA A 105 -11.57 -11.66 9.74
N PHE A 106 -10.95 -10.49 9.94
CA PHE A 106 -10.89 -9.81 11.26
C PHE A 106 -12.28 -9.38 11.79
N MET A 107 -13.29 -9.27 10.91
CA MET A 107 -14.68 -9.02 11.28
C MET A 107 -15.46 -10.31 11.49
N ALA A 108 -15.27 -11.29 10.59
CA ALA A 108 -15.99 -12.55 10.59
C ALA A 108 -15.49 -13.50 11.72
N ASN A 109 -14.19 -13.54 11.96
CA ASN A 109 -13.53 -14.40 12.93
C ASN A 109 -12.62 -13.60 13.87
N PRO A 110 -13.20 -12.79 14.76
CA PRO A 110 -12.45 -11.84 15.58
C PRO A 110 -11.43 -12.51 16.53
N ASP A 111 -11.66 -13.75 16.92
CA ASP A 111 -10.81 -14.48 17.85
C ASP A 111 -9.48 -14.95 17.24
N TRP A 112 -9.34 -14.90 15.91
CA TRP A 112 -8.09 -15.22 15.21
C TRP A 112 -7.05 -14.09 15.28
N TYR A 113 -7.45 -12.92 15.78
CA TYR A 113 -6.62 -11.72 15.74
C TYR A 113 -6.48 -11.08 17.11
N PHE A 114 -5.32 -10.51 17.38
CA PHE A 114 -5.10 -9.72 18.58
C PHE A 114 -6.10 -8.54 18.64
N ARG A 115 -6.54 -8.17 19.85
CA ARG A 115 -7.52 -7.11 20.06
C ARG A 115 -7.11 -5.77 19.42
N SER A 116 -5.83 -5.39 19.54
CA SER A 116 -5.30 -4.16 18.95
C SER A 116 -5.38 -4.17 17.41
N TYR A 117 -5.01 -5.28 16.79
CA TYR A 117 -5.12 -5.47 15.33
C TYR A 117 -6.57 -5.36 14.89
N ARG A 118 -7.48 -6.10 15.52
CA ARG A 118 -8.90 -6.10 15.21
C ARG A 118 -9.53 -4.71 15.32
N LEU A 119 -9.26 -3.99 16.44
CA LEU A 119 -9.78 -2.65 16.65
C LEU A 119 -9.28 -1.67 15.59
N TRP A 120 -7.99 -1.72 15.26
CA TRP A 120 -7.39 -0.90 14.23
C TRP A 120 -8.04 -1.13 12.86
N TYR A 121 -8.15 -2.38 12.43
CA TYR A 121 -8.70 -2.70 11.11
C TYR A 121 -10.21 -2.46 11.02
N ARG A 122 -10.97 -2.72 12.09
CA ARG A 122 -12.41 -2.41 12.14
C ARG A 122 -12.68 -0.91 11.99
N LEU A 123 -11.82 -0.06 12.52
CA LEU A 123 -11.93 1.39 12.40
C LEU A 123 -11.40 1.88 11.04
N MET A 124 -10.20 1.47 10.68
CA MET A 124 -9.48 2.04 9.53
C MET A 124 -10.02 1.53 8.18
N THR A 125 -10.46 0.28 8.08
CA THR A 125 -10.92 -0.27 6.79
C THR A 125 -12.12 0.49 6.23
N PRO A 126 -13.23 0.71 6.97
CA PRO A 126 -14.36 1.47 6.44
C PRO A 126 -14.02 2.95 6.19
N LEU A 127 -13.20 3.57 7.05
CA LEU A 127 -12.78 4.95 6.84
C LEU A 127 -11.91 5.11 5.58
N CYS A 128 -10.95 4.21 5.39
CA CYS A 128 -10.11 4.21 4.19
C CYS A 128 -10.93 3.94 2.92
N ALA A 129 -11.88 3.00 2.97
CA ALA A 129 -12.77 2.70 1.85
C ALA A 129 -13.68 3.89 1.51
N ALA A 130 -14.30 4.53 2.51
CA ALA A 130 -15.16 5.70 2.32
C ALA A 130 -14.43 6.89 1.70
N THR A 131 -13.12 7.04 1.94
CA THR A 131 -12.28 8.10 1.39
C THR A 131 -11.59 7.73 0.08
N SER A 132 -11.77 6.51 -0.43
CA SER A 132 -11.22 6.05 -1.70
C SER A 132 -12.09 6.47 -2.89
N MET A 133 -11.51 6.42 -4.08
CA MET A 133 -12.28 6.58 -5.34
C MET A 133 -13.28 5.45 -5.47
N LYS A 134 -14.47 5.78 -5.95
CA LYS A 134 -15.53 4.82 -6.28
C LYS A 134 -15.44 4.46 -7.75
#